data_8830ad33aa473acb572c3a73d16fc83f
#
_entry.id   8830ad33aa473acb572c3a73d16fc83f
#
_cell.length_a   1.000
_cell.length_b   1.000
_cell.length_c   1.000
_cell.angle_alpha   90.00
_cell.angle_beta   90.00
_cell.angle_gamma   90.00
#
_symmetry.space_group_name_H-M   'P 1'
#
loop_
_entity.id
_entity.type
_entity.pdbx_description
1 polymer ?
#
loop_
_entity_poly.entity_id
_entity_poly.type
_entity_poly.pdbx_seq_one_letter_code
_entity_poly.pdbx_strand_id
1 'polypeptide(L)'
;DYCVTKSRRYAHKECYDKYYNEDDDKVEDIYTFLREEVLITCDRAQCERQRKNFITKFGYTNEGILKALKYFYKVKKQSPEKSGNRIGIVPYVYNEAKAYYDSLEKRQKQLTKTAVDQMKKKPRVIEVKLPEKPVDKGFIDLDTIEEGAD
;
A
#
# COMPACT_ATOMS: atom_id res chain seq x y z
N ASP A 1 -17.66 -19.22 20.67
CA ASP A 1 -16.73 -18.84 19.58
C ASP A 1 -15.55 -18.09 20.18
N TYR A 2 -14.33 -18.56 19.85
CA TYR A 2 -13.08 -17.94 20.28
C TYR A 2 -12.37 -17.34 19.06
N CYS A 3 -11.68 -16.21 19.26
CA CYS A 3 -10.80 -15.63 18.26
C CYS A 3 -9.35 -15.60 18.77
N VAL A 4 -8.41 -15.60 17.84
CA VAL A 4 -6.99 -15.44 18.15
C VAL A 4 -6.64 -13.97 17.98
N THR A 5 -6.17 -13.34 19.06
CA THR A 5 -5.72 -11.94 19.05
C THR A 5 -4.41 -11.79 18.29
N LYS A 6 -4.04 -10.57 17.86
CA LYS A 6 -2.72 -10.29 17.27
C LYS A 6 -1.56 -10.66 18.16
N SER A 7 -1.75 -10.62 19.48
CA SER A 7 -0.76 -11.09 20.47
C SER A 7 -0.68 -12.62 20.60
N ARG A 8 -1.35 -13.37 19.69
CA ARG A 8 -1.43 -14.84 19.68
C ARG A 8 -2.07 -15.46 20.93
N ARG A 9 -2.95 -14.72 21.60
CA ARG A 9 -3.76 -15.22 22.74
C ARG A 9 -5.16 -15.52 22.27
N TYR A 10 -5.79 -16.53 22.91
CA TYR A 10 -7.20 -16.81 22.66
C TYR A 10 -8.07 -15.88 23.49
N ALA A 11 -9.11 -15.32 22.88
CA ALA A 11 -10.12 -14.52 23.53
C ALA A 11 -11.51 -14.97 23.09
N HIS A 12 -12.50 -14.83 23.96
CA HIS A 12 -13.91 -15.02 23.59
C HIS A 12 -14.31 -13.90 22.63
N LYS A 13 -14.90 -14.25 21.47
CA LYS A 13 -15.16 -13.29 20.39
C LYS A 13 -15.98 -12.09 20.83
N GLU A 14 -17.07 -12.31 21.57
CA GLU A 14 -17.92 -11.22 22.07
C GLU A 14 -17.20 -10.32 23.08
N CYS A 15 -16.32 -10.90 23.92
CA CYS A 15 -15.51 -10.13 24.85
C CYS A 15 -14.44 -9.34 24.11
N TYR A 16 -13.84 -9.94 23.08
CA TYR A 16 -12.87 -9.28 22.23
C TYR A 16 -13.49 -8.06 21.52
N ASP A 17 -14.62 -8.26 20.84
CA ASP A 17 -15.33 -7.21 20.12
C ASP A 17 -15.82 -6.08 21.06
N LYS A 18 -16.16 -6.41 22.31
CA LYS A 18 -16.66 -5.44 23.31
C LYS A 18 -15.55 -4.64 23.98
N TYR A 19 -14.41 -5.25 24.28
CA TYR A 19 -13.34 -4.66 25.10
C TYR A 19 -12.09 -4.33 24.29
N TYR A 20 -12.03 -4.75 23.04
CA TYR A 20 -10.89 -4.53 22.17
C TYR A 20 -11.04 -3.19 21.46
N ASN A 21 -10.16 -2.27 21.79
CA ASN A 21 -10.08 -1.01 21.06
C ASN A 21 -9.13 -1.18 19.88
N GLU A 22 -9.50 -0.67 18.70
CA GLU A 22 -8.61 -0.57 17.54
C GLU A 22 -7.26 0.12 17.88
N ASP A 23 -7.24 0.93 18.93
CA ASP A 23 -6.03 1.57 19.44
C ASP A 23 -5.02 0.58 20.03
N ASP A 24 -5.48 -0.52 20.66
CA ASP A 24 -4.58 -1.54 21.21
C ASP A 24 -3.88 -2.34 20.10
N ASP A 25 -4.55 -2.59 18.98
CA ASP A 25 -3.93 -3.17 17.78
C ASP A 25 -2.80 -2.29 17.25
N LYS A 26 -3.05 -1.00 17.16
CA LYS A 26 -2.06 -0.03 16.68
C LYS A 26 -0.87 0.08 17.62
N VAL A 27 -1.07 -0.14 18.91
CA VAL A 27 0.03 -0.23 19.88
C VAL A 27 0.90 -1.45 19.63
N GLU A 28 0.29 -2.62 19.44
CA GLU A 28 1.06 -3.85 19.16
C GLU A 28 1.76 -3.76 17.80
N ASP A 29 1.15 -3.13 16.80
CA ASP A 29 1.79 -2.86 15.51
C ASP A 29 3.07 -2.01 15.64
N ILE A 30 3.10 -1.03 16.56
CA ILE A 30 4.31 -0.23 16.85
C ILE A 30 5.44 -1.14 17.35
N TYR A 31 5.14 -2.00 18.32
CA TYR A 31 6.18 -2.88 18.91
C TYR A 31 6.61 -3.98 17.94
N THR A 32 5.70 -4.52 17.16
CA THR A 32 6.02 -5.49 16.10
C THR A 32 6.93 -4.86 15.06
N PHE A 33 6.61 -3.65 14.61
CA PHE A 33 7.46 -2.91 13.67
C PHE A 33 8.87 -2.68 14.22
N LEU A 34 8.98 -2.22 15.47
CA LEU A 34 10.29 -1.96 16.10
C LEU A 34 11.11 -3.25 16.25
N ARG A 35 10.48 -4.34 16.62
CA ARG A 35 11.15 -5.62 16.88
C ARG A 35 11.55 -6.35 15.59
N GLU A 36 10.64 -6.42 14.62
CA GLU A 36 10.81 -7.27 13.44
C GLU A 36 11.47 -6.54 12.28
N GLU A 37 11.15 -5.26 12.07
CA GLU A 37 11.64 -4.53 10.91
C GLU A 37 12.82 -3.62 11.21
N VAL A 38 12.91 -3.08 12.42
CA VAL A 38 13.98 -2.16 12.80
C VAL A 38 15.05 -2.87 13.67
N LEU A 39 14.71 -4.05 14.23
CA LEU A 39 15.57 -4.84 15.11
C LEU A 39 16.05 -4.05 16.34
N ILE A 40 15.21 -3.18 16.86
CA ILE A 40 15.54 -2.42 18.07
C ILE A 40 15.30 -3.30 19.30
N THR A 41 16.32 -3.47 20.08
CA THR A 41 16.25 -4.03 21.44
C THR A 41 15.90 -2.93 22.43
N CYS A 42 14.71 -2.33 22.32
CA CYS A 42 14.31 -1.34 23.32
C CYS A 42 13.51 -2.01 24.45
N ASP A 43 13.70 -1.49 25.66
CA ASP A 43 12.84 -1.85 26.77
C ASP A 43 11.40 -1.39 26.48
N ARG A 44 10.48 -2.39 26.38
CA ARG A 44 9.06 -2.14 26.09
C ARG A 44 8.45 -1.16 27.09
N ALA A 45 8.79 -1.27 28.37
CA ALA A 45 8.26 -0.40 29.42
C ALA A 45 8.69 1.06 29.19
N GLN A 46 9.90 1.28 28.74
CA GLN A 46 10.41 2.62 28.45
C GLN A 46 9.76 3.21 27.20
N CYS A 47 9.63 2.41 26.14
CA CYS A 47 8.91 2.82 24.93
C CYS A 47 7.45 3.15 25.23
N GLU A 48 6.79 2.38 26.09
CA GLU A 48 5.42 2.59 26.52
C GLU A 48 5.26 3.93 27.27
N ARG A 49 6.18 4.25 28.21
CA ARG A 49 6.18 5.54 28.90
C ARG A 49 6.34 6.71 27.94
N GLN A 50 7.25 6.58 26.96
CA GLN A 50 7.45 7.61 25.95
C GLN A 50 6.20 7.78 25.08
N ARG A 51 5.59 6.69 24.62
CA ARG A 51 4.37 6.70 23.84
C ARG A 51 3.22 7.43 24.57
N LYS A 52 2.95 7.04 25.82
CA LYS A 52 1.94 7.68 26.65
C LYS A 52 2.20 9.18 26.83
N ASN A 53 3.46 9.54 27.03
CA ASN A 53 3.88 10.94 27.17
C ASN A 53 3.63 11.73 25.86
N PHE A 54 3.86 11.14 24.69
CA PHE A 54 3.57 11.78 23.42
C PHE A 54 2.07 12.00 23.20
N ILE A 55 1.25 11.02 23.57
CA ILE A 55 -0.21 11.16 23.51
C ILE A 55 -0.68 12.27 24.46
N THR A 56 -0.21 12.26 25.71
CA THR A 56 -0.65 13.23 26.72
C THR A 56 -0.16 14.66 26.45
N LYS A 57 1.11 14.83 26.05
CA LYS A 57 1.72 16.16 25.87
C LYS A 57 1.43 16.79 24.51
N PHE A 58 1.42 15.98 23.46
CA PHE A 58 1.34 16.46 22.07
C PHE A 58 0.03 16.07 21.38
N GLY A 59 -0.81 15.25 22.02
CA GLY A 59 -2.05 14.77 21.40
C GLY A 59 -1.84 13.85 20.21
N TYR A 60 -0.69 13.14 20.15
CA TYR A 60 -0.41 12.24 19.04
C TYR A 60 -1.27 10.98 19.11
N THR A 61 -1.66 10.47 17.96
CA THR A 61 -2.36 9.18 17.85
C THR A 61 -1.37 8.03 17.70
N ASN A 62 -1.74 6.82 18.12
CA ASN A 62 -0.92 5.63 17.95
C ASN A 62 -0.58 5.37 16.48
N GLU A 63 -1.55 5.58 15.57
CA GLU A 63 -1.32 5.49 14.13
C GLU A 63 -0.31 6.53 13.63
N GLY A 64 -0.41 7.77 14.12
CA GLY A 64 0.54 8.84 13.79
C GLY A 64 1.96 8.52 14.26
N ILE A 65 2.10 7.94 15.46
CA ILE A 65 3.39 7.47 15.99
C ILE A 65 3.97 6.38 15.10
N LEU A 66 3.16 5.38 14.71
CA LEU A 66 3.60 4.31 13.80
C LEU A 66 4.03 4.86 12.44
N LYS A 67 3.24 5.78 11.86
CA LYS A 67 3.59 6.46 10.60
C LYS A 67 4.91 7.24 10.71
N ALA A 68 5.12 7.96 11.83
CA ALA A 68 6.35 8.69 12.07
C ALA A 68 7.58 7.76 12.15
N LEU A 69 7.45 6.62 12.81
CA LEU A 69 8.50 5.61 12.87
C LEU A 69 8.77 4.99 11.50
N LYS A 70 7.74 4.60 10.76
CA LYS A 70 7.88 4.09 9.38
C LYS A 70 8.54 5.12 8.47
N TYR A 71 8.17 6.38 8.59
CA TYR A 71 8.80 7.46 7.82
C TYR A 71 10.28 7.58 8.12
N PHE A 72 10.67 7.59 9.39
CA PHE A 72 12.08 7.73 9.80
C PHE A 72 12.95 6.57 9.33
N TYR A 73 12.50 5.33 9.56
CA TYR A 73 13.30 4.15 9.26
C TYR A 73 13.21 3.69 7.80
N LYS A 74 12.01 3.72 7.18
CA LYS A 74 11.82 3.22 5.81
C LYS A 74 12.01 4.29 4.74
N VAL A 75 11.50 5.50 4.96
CA VAL A 75 11.56 6.56 3.95
C VAL A 75 12.88 7.32 4.04
N LYS A 76 13.23 7.81 5.23
CA LYS A 76 14.52 8.49 5.46
C LYS A 76 15.71 7.52 5.59
N LYS A 77 15.47 6.21 5.71
CA LYS A 77 16.49 5.15 5.84
C LYS A 77 17.54 5.45 6.94
N GLN A 78 17.08 5.99 8.06
CA GLN A 78 17.97 6.32 9.17
C GLN A 78 18.24 5.09 10.04
N SER A 79 19.44 5.04 10.60
CA SER A 79 19.82 3.93 11.49
C SER A 79 19.17 4.04 12.87
N PRO A 80 18.91 2.92 13.57
CA PRO A 80 18.36 2.89 14.92
C PRO A 80 19.22 3.66 15.93
N GLU A 81 20.53 3.71 15.75
CA GLU A 81 21.47 4.43 16.61
C GLU A 81 21.15 5.92 16.70
N LYS A 82 20.72 6.54 15.59
CA LYS A 82 20.33 7.97 15.57
C LYS A 82 19.10 8.28 16.42
N SER A 83 18.26 7.29 16.67
CA SER A 83 17.11 7.42 17.58
C SER A 83 17.45 7.02 19.02
N GLY A 84 18.70 6.62 19.29
CA GLY A 84 19.13 6.06 20.56
C GLY A 84 18.44 4.73 20.90
N ASN A 85 18.09 3.94 19.87
CA ASN A 85 17.33 2.69 19.98
C ASN A 85 15.99 2.86 20.72
N ARG A 86 15.31 3.99 20.56
CA ARG A 86 14.07 4.34 21.23
C ARG A 86 13.13 5.07 20.29
N ILE A 87 11.90 5.29 20.76
CA ILE A 87 10.89 6.05 20.01
C ILE A 87 10.98 7.56 20.19
N GLY A 88 12.01 8.06 20.89
CA GLY A 88 12.21 9.48 21.21
C GLY A 88 12.32 10.41 20.01
N ILE A 89 12.59 9.85 18.82
CA ILE A 89 12.66 10.61 17.56
C ILE A 89 11.29 11.07 17.05
N VAL A 90 10.21 10.45 17.49
CA VAL A 90 8.85 10.70 16.98
C VAL A 90 8.47 12.18 16.96
N PRO A 91 8.63 12.97 18.04
CA PRO A 91 8.23 14.39 18.02
C PRO A 91 8.93 15.22 16.95
N TYR A 92 10.16 14.87 16.58
CA TYR A 92 10.96 15.60 15.60
C TYR A 92 10.53 15.32 14.17
N VAL A 93 9.98 14.13 13.91
CA VAL A 93 9.60 13.72 12.54
C VAL A 93 8.10 13.61 12.32
N TYR A 94 7.29 13.78 13.37
CA TYR A 94 5.85 13.58 13.31
C TYR A 94 5.15 14.44 12.25
N ASN A 95 5.45 15.73 12.24
CA ASN A 95 4.83 16.66 11.29
C ASN A 95 5.27 16.39 9.84
N GLU A 96 6.54 16.07 9.63
CA GLU A 96 7.05 15.71 8.30
C GLU A 96 6.41 14.39 7.81
N ALA A 97 6.34 13.40 8.68
CA ALA A 97 5.70 12.13 8.38
C ALA A 97 4.22 12.33 8.01
N LYS A 98 3.50 13.13 8.79
CA LYS A 98 2.10 13.46 8.52
C LYS A 98 1.93 14.11 7.15
N ALA A 99 2.71 15.14 6.84
CA ALA A 99 2.65 15.82 5.55
C ALA A 99 2.97 14.87 4.38
N TYR A 100 3.95 13.98 4.57
CA TYR A 100 4.31 12.97 3.58
C TYR A 100 3.16 12.00 3.29
N TYR A 101 2.57 11.41 4.33
CA TYR A 101 1.46 10.46 4.14
C TYR A 101 0.18 11.13 3.63
N ASP A 102 -0.13 12.35 4.07
CA ASP A 102 -1.25 13.14 3.54
C ASP A 102 -1.07 13.43 2.04
N SER A 103 0.16 13.70 1.60
CA SER A 103 0.47 13.92 0.18
C SER A 103 0.31 12.64 -0.65
N LEU A 104 0.70 11.49 -0.09
CA LEU A 104 0.50 10.19 -0.74
C LEU A 104 -0.97 9.84 -0.88
N GLU A 105 -1.75 10.05 0.18
CA GLU A 105 -3.18 9.78 0.19
C GLU A 105 -3.93 10.66 -0.84
N LYS A 106 -3.59 11.95 -0.90
CA LYS A 106 -4.13 12.87 -1.93
C LYS A 106 -3.83 12.39 -3.34
N ARG A 107 -2.58 11.97 -3.58
CA ARG A 107 -2.14 11.43 -4.88
C ARG A 107 -2.90 10.16 -5.25
N GLN A 108 -3.05 9.25 -4.30
CA GLN A 108 -3.79 8.01 -4.51
C GLN A 108 -5.28 8.26 -4.81
N LYS A 109 -5.93 9.19 -4.08
CA LYS A 109 -7.30 9.60 -4.35
C LYS A 109 -7.47 10.25 -5.73
N GLN A 110 -6.48 11.01 -6.21
CA GLN A 110 -6.50 11.57 -7.56
C GLN A 110 -6.38 10.50 -8.63
N LEU A 111 -5.46 9.54 -8.46
CA LEU A 111 -5.27 8.42 -9.40
C LEU A 111 -6.53 7.56 -9.51
N THR A 112 -7.17 7.23 -8.39
CA THR A 112 -8.41 6.46 -8.38
C THR A 112 -9.55 7.20 -9.07
N LYS A 113 -9.70 8.52 -8.85
CA LYS A 113 -10.69 9.34 -9.56
C LYS A 113 -10.44 9.34 -11.07
N THR A 114 -9.20 9.56 -11.50
CA THR A 114 -8.83 9.57 -12.92
C THR A 114 -9.10 8.20 -13.57
N ALA A 115 -8.76 7.09 -12.89
CA ALA A 115 -9.03 5.75 -13.38
C ALA A 115 -10.54 5.48 -13.54
N VAL A 116 -11.35 5.88 -12.56
CA VAL A 116 -12.81 5.74 -12.62
C VAL A 116 -13.40 6.58 -13.75
N ASP A 117 -12.91 7.81 -13.95
CA ASP A 117 -13.38 8.69 -15.04
C ASP A 117 -12.98 8.16 -16.42
N GLN A 118 -11.82 7.52 -16.54
CA GLN A 118 -11.41 6.83 -17.78
C GLN A 118 -12.30 5.61 -18.08
N MET A 119 -12.65 4.82 -17.06
CA MET A 119 -13.54 3.67 -17.22
C MET A 119 -14.97 4.09 -17.61
N LYS A 120 -15.43 5.28 -17.18
CA LYS A 120 -16.75 5.82 -17.56
C LYS A 120 -16.79 6.37 -18.99
N LYS A 121 -15.65 6.71 -19.59
CA LYS A 121 -15.59 7.09 -21.01
C LYS A 121 -15.84 5.82 -21.83
N LYS A 122 -17.02 5.77 -22.49
CA LYS A 122 -17.37 4.68 -23.42
C LYS A 122 -16.20 4.47 -24.41
N PRO A 123 -15.82 3.23 -24.70
CA PRO A 123 -14.82 2.97 -25.73
C PRO A 123 -15.28 3.63 -27.03
N ARG A 124 -14.42 4.43 -27.64
CA ARG A 124 -14.71 4.94 -28.99
C ARG A 124 -14.72 3.71 -29.89
N VAL A 125 -15.89 3.38 -30.40
CA VAL A 125 -16.03 2.38 -31.47
C VAL A 125 -15.35 2.98 -32.70
N ILE A 126 -14.17 2.54 -33.02
CA ILE A 126 -13.51 2.85 -34.28
C ILE A 126 -14.12 1.89 -35.28
N GLU A 127 -15.04 2.39 -36.12
CA GLU A 127 -15.47 1.66 -37.30
C GLU A 127 -14.26 1.53 -38.24
N VAL A 128 -13.58 0.39 -38.17
CA VAL A 128 -12.59 0.05 -39.16
C VAL A 128 -13.34 -0.40 -40.40
N LYS A 129 -13.46 0.48 -41.42
CA LYS A 129 -13.87 0.04 -42.75
C LYS A 129 -12.79 -0.92 -43.24
N LEU A 130 -13.12 -2.20 -43.24
CA LEU A 130 -12.29 -3.21 -43.88
C LEU A 130 -12.16 -2.80 -45.36
N PRO A 131 -10.93 -2.77 -45.91
CA PRO A 131 -10.77 -2.55 -47.35
C PRO A 131 -11.48 -3.70 -48.06
N GLU A 132 -12.34 -3.33 -49.06
CA GLU A 132 -12.98 -4.29 -49.91
C GLU A 132 -11.86 -5.15 -50.56
N LYS A 133 -11.94 -6.46 -50.35
CA LYS A 133 -11.00 -7.38 -51.00
C LYS A 133 -11.04 -7.09 -52.51
N PRO A 134 -9.89 -6.86 -53.16
CA PRO A 134 -9.87 -6.76 -54.61
C PRO A 134 -10.43 -8.08 -55.14
N VAL A 135 -11.46 -7.94 -55.98
CA VAL A 135 -12.04 -9.08 -56.71
C VAL A 135 -10.95 -9.61 -57.61
N ASP A 136 -10.47 -10.80 -57.28
CA ASP A 136 -9.44 -11.51 -57.98
C ASP A 136 -10.00 -11.85 -59.39
N LYS A 137 -9.70 -11.03 -60.38
CA LYS A 137 -9.91 -11.31 -61.79
C LYS A 137 -8.65 -11.99 -62.30
N GLY A 138 -8.55 -13.28 -62.10
CA GLY A 138 -7.43 -13.98 -62.64
C GLY A 138 -7.39 -15.45 -62.22
N PHE A 139 -8.42 -16.19 -62.61
CA PHE A 139 -8.27 -17.64 -62.72
C PHE A 139 -7.33 -17.87 -63.88
N ILE A 140 -6.09 -18.23 -63.62
CA ILE A 140 -5.19 -18.73 -64.63
C ILE A 140 -5.64 -20.16 -64.92
N ASP A 141 -6.22 -20.38 -66.09
CA ASP A 141 -6.54 -21.72 -66.62
C ASP A 141 -5.23 -22.48 -66.81
N LEU A 142 -5.02 -23.49 -65.98
CA LEU A 142 -3.86 -24.37 -66.03
C LEU A 142 -3.92 -25.45 -67.13
N ASP A 143 -5.00 -25.42 -67.93
CA ASP A 143 -5.21 -26.43 -68.96
C ASP A 143 -4.58 -26.12 -70.32
N THR A 144 -3.75 -25.11 -70.47
CA THR A 144 -3.09 -24.72 -71.71
C THR A 144 -1.58 -24.93 -71.72
N ILE A 145 -1.08 -25.85 -70.90
CA ILE A 145 0.30 -26.28 -71.00
C ILE A 145 0.31 -27.78 -71.41
N GLU A 146 -0.18 -28.10 -72.60
CA GLU A 146 0.19 -29.32 -73.30
C GLU A 146 0.57 -28.99 -74.74
N GLU A 147 1.70 -29.61 -75.09
CA GLU A 147 2.22 -29.83 -76.44
C GLU A 147 3.09 -28.74 -77.06
N GLY A 148 4.33 -29.12 -77.16
CA GLY A 148 5.41 -28.56 -77.94
C GLY A 148 6.67 -29.36 -77.78
N ALA A 149 6.59 -30.69 -78.09
CA ALA A 149 7.74 -31.48 -78.38
C ALA A 149 8.23 -31.14 -79.78
N ASP A 150 9.51 -30.87 -79.93
CA ASP A 150 10.45 -31.45 -80.95
C ASP A 150 11.86 -30.85 -80.68
#